data_828f4491886b6096fb0b4c0384aca4f7
#
_entry.id   828f4491886b6096fb0b4c0384aca4f7
#
_cell.length_a   1.000
_cell.length_b   1.000
_cell.length_c   1.000
_cell.angle_alpha   90.00
_cell.angle_beta   90.00
_cell.angle_gamma   90.00
#
_symmetry.space_group_name_H-M   'P 1'
#
loop_
_entity.id
_entity.type
_entity.pdbx_description
1 polymer ?
#
loop_
_entity_poly.entity_id
_entity_poly.type
_entity_poly.pdbx_seq_one_letter_code
_entity_poly.pdbx_strand_id
1 'polypeptide(L)'
;MGREVRKYIEHELIQPFKIEKRLYQLNIYNEVKDKNSLVVLPTGLGKTVIATLVLIYKLSQGKKVLFLAPTKPLCEQHASMIKNVTTLSENDVVVVTGETCSPKKRKKVYGKAKVVVATPQTIQNDIGKRLFLSDYGLIILDEAHRAVGDYSYVKIIERYRSLNDHQILGLTASPGSDFEKLKEVAVNLGIKHVEIRNEWDEDVKPYLSSRYLQWQLIEMPVEVKEVMMKIDIVLQETLQALGRYTSQAKHLTPDKLSKKALVEIQNRMKKNLGRRGGSLYHGLTLVSTAIKLSHLRDILTSQGVEVAKKYVSKLDQDDSKAAKRIREHLVYQEIKKRLDKLRVTQPKLEMTKDIINSHLKKRDDARVMVFAEYRDTVEMLVSELNKLEKVQAVRFIGQTTTAGKGMTQMEQKQTLDDFRRGRYNVLVSTSIGEEGIDIPSTSLVLFYEPVPSAIRHIQRKGRTGRDGHPGEVKILIMKDSRDEAYYWSSIRREKKMYSYVYKLKDELEGKTLGKISVERQSKIDEYLH
;
A
#
# COMPACT_ATOMS: atom_id res chain seq x y z
N MET A 1 -9.78 44.15 -20.68
CA MET A 1 -10.77 43.14 -20.23
C MET A 1 -10.07 41.81 -20.08
N GLY A 2 -9.61 41.46 -18.87
CA GLY A 2 -9.02 40.16 -18.59
C GLY A 2 -10.10 39.10 -18.68
N ARG A 3 -9.86 38.05 -19.47
CA ARG A 3 -10.69 36.83 -19.45
C ARG A 3 -10.56 36.24 -18.05
N GLU A 4 -11.65 36.26 -17.27
CA GLU A 4 -11.74 35.44 -16.06
C GLU A 4 -11.41 33.99 -16.43
N VAL A 5 -10.32 33.45 -15.89
CA VAL A 5 -9.94 32.06 -16.11
C VAL A 5 -11.01 31.23 -15.42
N ARG A 6 -11.88 30.58 -16.19
CA ARG A 6 -12.93 29.71 -15.66
C ARG A 6 -12.29 28.67 -14.73
N LYS A 7 -12.70 28.66 -13.48
CA LYS A 7 -12.13 27.84 -12.43
C LYS A 7 -12.53 26.35 -12.55
N TYR A 8 -13.63 26.06 -13.25
CA TYR A 8 -14.21 24.73 -13.38
C TYR A 8 -14.27 24.26 -14.83
N ILE A 9 -14.28 22.92 -15.01
CA ILE A 9 -14.45 22.29 -16.33
C ILE A 9 -15.94 22.30 -16.68
N GLU A 10 -16.28 22.79 -17.88
CA GLU A 10 -17.64 22.82 -18.41
C GLU A 10 -17.77 21.80 -19.54
N HIS A 11 -18.76 20.93 -19.43
CA HIS A 11 -19.14 19.95 -20.44
C HIS A 11 -20.59 19.48 -20.16
N GLU A 12 -21.39 19.15 -21.19
CA GLU A 12 -22.78 18.70 -21.03
C GLU A 12 -22.97 17.50 -20.12
N LEU A 13 -21.98 16.58 -20.09
CA LEU A 13 -21.96 15.40 -19.21
C LEU A 13 -21.31 15.67 -17.85
N ILE A 14 -20.89 16.89 -17.53
CA ILE A 14 -20.30 17.26 -16.23
C ILE A 14 -21.26 18.19 -15.49
N GLN A 15 -21.54 17.88 -14.23
CA GLN A 15 -22.31 18.77 -13.37
C GLN A 15 -21.57 20.10 -13.16
N PRO A 16 -22.23 21.24 -13.21
CA PRO A 16 -21.60 22.55 -12.99
C PRO A 16 -20.87 22.62 -11.64
N PHE A 17 -19.69 23.23 -11.64
CA PHE A 17 -18.88 23.50 -10.46
C PHE A 17 -18.36 22.25 -9.71
N LYS A 18 -18.37 21.06 -10.34
CA LYS A 18 -17.94 19.81 -9.68
C LYS A 18 -16.48 19.44 -9.94
N ILE A 19 -15.92 19.77 -11.09
CA ILE A 19 -14.54 19.44 -11.44
C ILE A 19 -13.73 20.73 -11.57
N GLU A 20 -12.81 20.98 -10.63
CA GLU A 20 -11.89 22.09 -10.70
C GLU A 20 -10.91 21.90 -11.88
N LYS A 21 -10.63 22.98 -12.60
CA LYS A 21 -9.70 22.99 -13.74
C LYS A 21 -8.27 23.00 -13.23
N ARG A 22 -7.61 21.85 -13.24
CA ARG A 22 -6.20 21.70 -12.89
C ARG A 22 -5.37 21.42 -14.13
N LEU A 23 -4.36 22.26 -14.39
CA LEU A 23 -3.61 22.25 -15.65
C LEU A 23 -2.97 20.87 -15.91
N TYR A 24 -2.30 20.27 -14.93
CA TYR A 24 -1.67 18.97 -15.09
C TYR A 24 -2.67 17.85 -15.45
N GLN A 25 -3.90 17.89 -14.89
CA GLN A 25 -4.93 16.89 -15.21
C GLN A 25 -5.42 17.03 -16.65
N LEU A 26 -5.56 18.26 -17.14
CA LEU A 26 -5.93 18.52 -18.54
C LEU A 26 -4.80 18.14 -19.50
N ASN A 27 -3.55 18.40 -19.14
CA ASN A 27 -2.40 17.99 -19.93
C ASN A 27 -2.35 16.47 -20.07
N ILE A 28 -2.48 15.74 -18.94
CA ILE A 28 -2.54 14.27 -18.97
C ILE A 28 -3.73 13.77 -19.78
N TYR A 29 -4.93 14.34 -19.56
CA TYR A 29 -6.13 13.99 -20.32
C TYR A 29 -5.91 14.11 -21.83
N ASN A 30 -5.34 15.22 -22.29
CA ASN A 30 -5.10 15.46 -23.72
C ASN A 30 -4.13 14.44 -24.31
N GLU A 31 -3.13 14.00 -23.57
CA GLU A 31 -2.15 13.01 -24.02
C GLU A 31 -2.71 11.59 -24.06
N VAL A 32 -3.68 11.25 -23.20
CA VAL A 32 -4.12 9.85 -23.02
C VAL A 32 -5.50 9.55 -23.63
N LYS A 33 -6.30 10.54 -23.97
CA LYS A 33 -7.71 10.38 -24.37
C LYS A 33 -7.94 9.46 -25.59
N ASP A 34 -6.93 9.30 -26.45
CA ASP A 34 -7.01 8.50 -27.68
C ASP A 34 -5.92 7.41 -27.77
N LYS A 35 -5.16 7.17 -26.70
CA LYS A 35 -4.04 6.23 -26.69
C LYS A 35 -4.22 5.15 -25.64
N ASN A 36 -3.72 3.95 -25.89
CA ASN A 36 -3.55 2.94 -24.85
C ASN A 36 -2.45 3.41 -23.88
N SER A 37 -2.84 3.86 -22.70
CA SER A 37 -1.97 4.63 -21.83
C SER A 37 -1.92 4.09 -20.41
N LEU A 38 -0.76 4.25 -19.78
CA LEU A 38 -0.56 4.08 -18.34
C LEU A 38 -0.33 5.46 -17.70
N VAL A 39 -1.20 5.83 -16.77
CA VAL A 39 -1.06 7.05 -15.96
C VAL A 39 -0.49 6.70 -14.60
N VAL A 40 0.69 7.24 -14.31
CA VAL A 40 1.36 7.10 -13.01
C VAL A 40 1.28 8.45 -12.29
N LEU A 41 0.47 8.48 -11.23
CA LEU A 41 0.19 9.72 -10.50
C LEU A 41 0.02 9.43 -9.01
N PRO A 42 0.71 10.14 -8.10
CA PRO A 42 0.58 9.96 -6.66
C PRO A 42 -0.87 9.96 -6.16
N THR A 43 -1.11 9.31 -5.03
CA THR A 43 -2.43 9.29 -4.40
C THR A 43 -2.84 10.72 -4.00
N GLY A 44 -4.10 11.09 -4.23
CA GLY A 44 -4.62 12.42 -3.91
C GLY A 44 -4.49 13.44 -5.05
N LEU A 45 -3.79 13.14 -6.14
CA LEU A 45 -3.67 14.02 -7.31
C LEU A 45 -4.77 13.80 -8.37
N GLY A 46 -5.83 13.07 -8.02
CA GLY A 46 -7.04 12.99 -8.85
C GLY A 46 -6.93 12.07 -10.08
N LYS A 47 -6.30 10.89 -9.95
CA LYS A 47 -6.33 9.84 -11.00
C LYS A 47 -7.74 9.57 -11.50
N THR A 48 -8.71 9.49 -10.57
CA THR A 48 -10.13 9.25 -10.91
C THR A 48 -10.74 10.41 -11.70
N VAL A 49 -10.31 11.65 -11.48
CA VAL A 49 -10.75 12.81 -12.27
C VAL A 49 -10.29 12.65 -13.72
N ILE A 50 -9.02 12.34 -13.95
CA ILE A 50 -8.48 12.09 -15.29
C ILE A 50 -9.23 10.95 -15.98
N ALA A 51 -9.44 9.84 -15.25
CA ALA A 51 -10.22 8.72 -15.76
C ALA A 51 -11.65 9.13 -16.15
N THR A 52 -12.30 9.97 -15.33
CA THR A 52 -13.65 10.47 -15.60
C THR A 52 -13.68 11.39 -16.82
N LEU A 53 -12.67 12.22 -17.04
CA LEU A 53 -12.58 13.04 -18.24
C LEU A 53 -12.44 12.19 -19.52
N VAL A 54 -11.61 11.14 -19.50
CA VAL A 54 -11.46 10.20 -20.62
C VAL A 54 -12.75 9.39 -20.83
N LEU A 55 -13.41 8.98 -19.74
CA LEU A 55 -14.71 8.31 -19.76
C LEU A 55 -15.76 9.18 -20.45
N ILE A 56 -15.89 10.45 -20.05
CA ILE A 56 -16.83 11.42 -20.63
C ILE A 56 -16.54 11.60 -22.12
N TYR A 57 -15.29 11.75 -22.52
CA TYR A 57 -14.89 11.83 -23.92
C TYR A 57 -15.34 10.61 -24.73
N LYS A 58 -15.24 9.40 -24.20
CA LYS A 58 -15.72 8.18 -24.88
C LYS A 58 -17.25 8.09 -24.92
N LEU A 59 -17.93 8.53 -23.88
CA LEU A 59 -19.39 8.60 -23.86
C LEU A 59 -19.93 9.61 -24.90
N SER A 60 -19.27 10.76 -25.09
CA SER A 60 -19.65 11.74 -26.13
C SER A 60 -19.48 11.18 -27.55
N GLN A 61 -18.67 10.15 -27.74
CA GLN A 61 -18.55 9.39 -29.00
C GLN A 61 -19.57 8.24 -29.10
N GLY A 62 -20.54 8.14 -28.17
CA GLY A 62 -21.53 7.06 -28.14
C GLY A 62 -21.01 5.70 -27.68
N LYS A 63 -19.79 5.62 -27.12
CA LYS A 63 -19.15 4.37 -26.66
C LYS A 63 -19.44 4.10 -25.19
N LYS A 64 -19.65 2.82 -24.82
CA LYS A 64 -19.74 2.41 -23.42
C LYS A 64 -18.34 2.29 -22.80
N VAL A 65 -18.30 2.40 -21.47
CA VAL A 65 -17.04 2.33 -20.69
C VAL A 65 -17.12 1.27 -19.62
N LEU A 66 -16.08 0.44 -19.52
CA LEU A 66 -15.87 -0.54 -18.46
C LEU A 66 -14.78 -0.05 -17.51
N PHE A 67 -15.12 0.19 -16.25
CA PHE A 67 -14.19 0.62 -15.21
C PHE A 67 -13.92 -0.55 -14.25
N LEU A 68 -12.69 -1.02 -14.16
CA LEU A 68 -12.31 -2.14 -13.32
C LEU A 68 -11.51 -1.67 -12.11
N ALA A 69 -11.93 -2.10 -10.92
CA ALA A 69 -11.23 -1.84 -9.67
C ALA A 69 -11.07 -3.14 -8.84
N PRO A 70 -9.96 -3.31 -8.11
CA PRO A 70 -9.62 -4.58 -7.45
C PRO A 70 -10.63 -5.08 -6.42
N THR A 71 -11.35 -4.17 -5.75
CA THR A 71 -12.24 -4.50 -4.64
C THR A 71 -13.61 -3.84 -4.79
N LYS A 72 -14.64 -4.43 -4.15
CA LYS A 72 -16.00 -3.89 -4.12
C LYS A 72 -16.05 -2.45 -3.57
N PRO A 73 -15.40 -2.11 -2.43
CA PRO A 73 -15.41 -0.73 -1.93
C PRO A 73 -14.84 0.28 -2.93
N LEU A 74 -13.77 -0.07 -3.66
CA LEU A 74 -13.24 0.79 -4.72
C LEU A 74 -14.21 0.95 -5.89
N CYS A 75 -14.90 -0.12 -6.29
CA CYS A 75 -15.94 -0.02 -7.32
C CYS A 75 -17.07 0.94 -6.89
N GLU A 76 -17.54 0.82 -5.65
CA GLU A 76 -18.57 1.70 -5.09
C GLU A 76 -18.10 3.15 -5.02
N GLN A 77 -16.85 3.38 -4.59
CA GLN A 77 -16.23 4.70 -4.53
C GLN A 77 -16.13 5.37 -5.92
N HIS A 78 -15.62 4.63 -6.92
CA HIS A 78 -15.51 5.15 -8.28
C HIS A 78 -16.88 5.44 -8.88
N ALA A 79 -17.85 4.55 -8.71
CA ALA A 79 -19.20 4.78 -9.21
C ALA A 79 -19.87 6.00 -8.54
N SER A 80 -19.72 6.13 -7.22
CA SER A 80 -20.23 7.29 -6.48
C SER A 80 -19.59 8.60 -6.96
N MET A 81 -18.26 8.59 -7.14
CA MET A 81 -17.54 9.77 -7.65
C MET A 81 -18.02 10.15 -9.07
N ILE A 82 -18.13 9.17 -9.98
CA ILE A 82 -18.61 9.42 -11.36
C ILE A 82 -20.02 10.01 -11.32
N LYS A 83 -20.95 9.44 -10.56
CA LYS A 83 -22.31 9.94 -10.41
C LYS A 83 -22.37 11.37 -9.85
N ASN A 84 -21.52 11.66 -8.87
CA ASN A 84 -21.50 12.98 -8.20
C ASN A 84 -20.95 14.11 -9.07
N VAL A 85 -20.14 13.80 -10.09
CA VAL A 85 -19.52 14.81 -10.94
C VAL A 85 -20.09 14.85 -12.36
N THR A 86 -20.91 13.86 -12.74
CA THR A 86 -21.51 13.79 -14.07
C THR A 86 -23.03 13.98 -14.03
N THR A 87 -23.63 14.30 -15.17
CA THR A 87 -25.09 14.37 -15.37
C THR A 87 -25.73 13.01 -15.67
N LEU A 88 -24.95 11.92 -15.58
CA LEU A 88 -25.41 10.56 -15.83
C LEU A 88 -26.42 10.12 -14.76
N SER A 89 -27.45 9.38 -15.18
CA SER A 89 -28.46 8.85 -14.28
C SER A 89 -27.94 7.69 -13.43
N GLU A 90 -28.66 7.34 -12.36
CA GLU A 90 -28.37 6.18 -11.54
C GLU A 90 -28.30 4.85 -12.33
N ASN A 91 -29.08 4.75 -13.42
CA ASN A 91 -29.11 3.58 -14.28
C ASN A 91 -27.99 3.58 -15.34
N ASP A 92 -27.41 4.73 -15.65
CA ASP A 92 -26.29 4.83 -16.58
C ASP A 92 -24.97 4.34 -15.98
N VAL A 93 -24.77 4.50 -14.65
CA VAL A 93 -23.56 4.10 -13.93
C VAL A 93 -23.89 3.00 -12.92
N VAL A 94 -23.45 1.79 -13.18
CA VAL A 94 -23.82 0.62 -12.37
C VAL A 94 -22.59 -0.07 -11.79
N VAL A 95 -22.72 -0.56 -10.54
CA VAL A 95 -21.69 -1.38 -9.88
C VAL A 95 -22.06 -2.86 -10.01
N VAL A 96 -21.14 -3.65 -10.58
CA VAL A 96 -21.32 -5.10 -10.75
C VAL A 96 -20.17 -5.86 -10.07
N THR A 97 -20.48 -6.50 -8.95
CA THR A 97 -19.56 -7.38 -8.21
C THR A 97 -20.22 -8.72 -7.93
N GLY A 98 -19.50 -9.65 -7.30
CA GLY A 98 -20.05 -10.93 -6.90
C GLY A 98 -21.28 -10.81 -5.98
N GLU A 99 -21.38 -9.70 -5.22
CA GLU A 99 -22.40 -9.49 -4.19
C GLU A 99 -23.51 -8.52 -4.61
N THR A 100 -23.22 -7.55 -5.48
CA THR A 100 -24.18 -6.46 -5.80
C THR A 100 -25.25 -6.86 -6.82
N CYS A 101 -24.96 -7.82 -7.69
CA CYS A 101 -25.86 -8.22 -8.76
C CYS A 101 -25.80 -9.73 -9.03
N SER A 102 -26.96 -10.40 -8.96
CA SER A 102 -27.02 -11.83 -9.28
C SER A 102 -26.69 -12.10 -10.74
N PRO A 103 -26.05 -13.22 -11.07
CA PRO A 103 -25.65 -13.57 -12.44
C PRO A 103 -26.79 -13.50 -13.48
N LYS A 104 -28.02 -13.86 -13.09
CA LYS A 104 -29.20 -13.85 -13.97
C LYS A 104 -29.59 -12.43 -14.42
N LYS A 105 -29.39 -11.42 -13.56
CA LYS A 105 -29.75 -10.02 -13.84
C LYS A 105 -28.65 -9.26 -14.59
N ARG A 106 -27.39 -9.73 -14.53
CA ARG A 106 -26.23 -9.00 -15.07
C ARG A 106 -26.31 -8.71 -16.56
N LYS A 107 -26.80 -9.65 -17.39
CA LYS A 107 -26.95 -9.45 -18.83
C LYS A 107 -27.80 -8.21 -19.15
N LYS A 108 -28.93 -8.04 -18.44
CA LYS A 108 -29.82 -6.87 -18.61
C LYS A 108 -29.14 -5.58 -18.14
N VAL A 109 -28.36 -5.66 -17.04
CA VAL A 109 -27.62 -4.51 -16.49
C VAL A 109 -26.55 -4.06 -17.47
N TYR A 110 -25.71 -4.96 -17.98
CA TYR A 110 -24.68 -4.66 -18.98
C TYR A 110 -25.26 -4.05 -20.28
N GLY A 111 -26.41 -4.55 -20.72
CA GLY A 111 -27.07 -4.03 -21.93
C GLY A 111 -27.51 -2.57 -21.80
N LYS A 112 -27.99 -2.16 -20.63
CA LYS A 112 -28.58 -0.81 -20.40
C LYS A 112 -27.56 0.23 -19.95
N ALA A 113 -26.57 -0.17 -19.16
CA ALA A 113 -25.62 0.75 -18.58
C ALA A 113 -24.67 1.36 -19.64
N LYS A 114 -24.35 2.64 -19.49
CA LYS A 114 -23.30 3.33 -20.24
C LYS A 114 -21.92 3.13 -19.63
N VAL A 115 -21.88 3.08 -18.29
CA VAL A 115 -20.66 2.87 -17.50
C VAL A 115 -20.89 1.69 -16.56
N VAL A 116 -20.06 0.67 -16.67
CA VAL A 116 -20.04 -0.47 -15.76
C VAL A 116 -18.79 -0.39 -14.89
N VAL A 117 -18.94 -0.26 -13.58
CA VAL A 117 -17.85 -0.31 -12.61
C VAL A 117 -17.87 -1.68 -11.95
N ALA A 118 -16.79 -2.46 -12.07
CA ALA A 118 -16.84 -3.85 -11.67
C ALA A 118 -15.51 -4.38 -11.12
N THR A 119 -15.60 -5.47 -10.33
CA THR A 119 -14.40 -6.23 -9.96
C THR A 119 -13.95 -7.12 -11.13
N PRO A 120 -12.63 -7.24 -11.36
CA PRO A 120 -12.09 -7.96 -12.52
C PRO A 120 -12.51 -9.44 -12.55
N GLN A 121 -12.62 -10.11 -11.41
CA GLN A 121 -13.04 -11.51 -11.32
C GLN A 121 -14.49 -11.68 -11.80
N THR A 122 -15.36 -10.72 -11.49
CA THR A 122 -16.77 -10.76 -11.94
C THR A 122 -16.85 -10.64 -13.46
N ILE A 123 -16.11 -9.70 -14.04
CA ILE A 123 -16.08 -9.50 -15.49
C ILE A 123 -15.46 -10.70 -16.20
N GLN A 124 -14.34 -11.24 -15.71
CA GLN A 124 -13.71 -12.43 -16.28
C GLN A 124 -14.68 -13.61 -16.36
N ASN A 125 -15.53 -13.81 -15.35
CA ASN A 125 -16.53 -14.87 -15.32
C ASN A 125 -17.72 -14.63 -16.25
N ASP A 126 -18.01 -13.39 -16.60
CA ASP A 126 -19.17 -12.98 -17.40
C ASP A 126 -18.86 -12.78 -18.89
N ILE A 127 -17.58 -12.60 -19.27
CA ILE A 127 -17.16 -12.43 -20.69
C ILE A 127 -17.59 -13.63 -21.53
N GLY A 128 -18.22 -13.34 -22.68
CA GLY A 128 -18.72 -14.34 -23.65
C GLY A 128 -20.01 -15.04 -23.23
N LYS A 129 -20.52 -14.79 -22.02
CA LYS A 129 -21.77 -15.36 -21.52
C LYS A 129 -22.84 -14.28 -21.29
N ARG A 130 -22.47 -13.19 -20.67
CA ARG A 130 -23.39 -12.12 -20.24
C ARG A 130 -22.90 -10.73 -20.65
N LEU A 131 -21.59 -10.58 -20.86
CA LEU A 131 -20.92 -9.36 -21.25
C LEU A 131 -20.11 -9.60 -22.52
N PHE A 132 -20.26 -8.70 -23.50
CA PHE A 132 -19.47 -8.68 -24.72
C PHE A 132 -18.53 -7.48 -24.69
N LEU A 133 -17.22 -7.72 -24.78
CA LEU A 133 -16.22 -6.67 -24.71
C LEU A 133 -16.29 -5.70 -25.91
N SER A 134 -16.84 -6.15 -27.05
CA SER A 134 -17.09 -5.32 -28.23
C SER A 134 -18.04 -4.14 -28.00
N ASP A 135 -18.86 -4.20 -26.94
CA ASP A 135 -19.78 -3.11 -26.59
C ASP A 135 -19.05 -1.92 -25.95
N TYR A 136 -17.80 -2.10 -25.53
CA TYR A 136 -17.05 -1.10 -24.78
C TYR A 136 -15.91 -0.51 -25.61
N GLY A 137 -15.92 0.81 -25.81
CA GLY A 137 -14.84 1.53 -26.50
C GLY A 137 -13.66 1.91 -25.59
N LEU A 138 -13.81 1.72 -24.26
CA LEU A 138 -12.77 2.00 -23.28
C LEU A 138 -12.85 1.04 -22.09
N ILE A 139 -11.69 0.50 -21.71
CA ILE A 139 -11.52 -0.18 -20.42
C ILE A 139 -10.55 0.64 -19.56
N ILE A 140 -11.01 1.05 -18.37
CA ILE A 140 -10.20 1.71 -17.35
C ILE A 140 -9.84 0.68 -16.26
N LEU A 141 -8.57 0.64 -15.88
CA LEU A 141 -8.06 -0.27 -14.86
C LEU A 141 -7.44 0.56 -13.72
N ASP A 142 -8.09 0.55 -12.56
CA ASP A 142 -7.47 1.10 -11.36
C ASP A 142 -6.49 0.10 -10.76
N GLU A 143 -5.44 0.61 -10.10
CA GLU A 143 -4.30 -0.18 -9.60
C GLU A 143 -3.72 -1.11 -10.69
N ALA A 144 -3.47 -0.54 -11.87
CA ALA A 144 -3.01 -1.23 -13.08
C ALA A 144 -1.72 -2.05 -12.86
N HIS A 145 -0.91 -1.73 -11.86
CA HIS A 145 0.28 -2.51 -11.47
C HIS A 145 -0.02 -3.97 -11.10
N ARG A 146 -1.29 -4.32 -10.87
CA ARG A 146 -1.75 -5.70 -10.62
C ARG A 146 -1.85 -6.56 -11.89
N ALA A 147 -1.68 -5.98 -13.08
CA ALA A 147 -1.76 -6.70 -14.35
C ALA A 147 -0.51 -7.56 -14.63
N VAL A 148 -0.21 -8.49 -13.73
CA VAL A 148 0.93 -9.42 -13.81
C VAL A 148 0.48 -10.85 -13.56
N GLY A 149 1.17 -11.83 -14.15
CA GLY A 149 0.88 -13.26 -13.99
C GLY A 149 -0.56 -13.61 -14.35
N ASP A 150 -1.22 -14.39 -13.50
CA ASP A 150 -2.61 -14.89 -13.72
C ASP A 150 -3.71 -13.94 -13.24
N TYR A 151 -3.42 -12.67 -12.92
CA TYR A 151 -4.43 -11.77 -12.43
C TYR A 151 -5.51 -11.48 -13.50
N SER A 152 -6.77 -11.36 -13.07
CA SER A 152 -7.94 -11.24 -13.97
C SER A 152 -7.83 -10.10 -14.99
N TYR A 153 -7.09 -9.02 -14.71
CA TYR A 153 -6.84 -7.96 -15.68
C TYR A 153 -6.18 -8.48 -16.94
N VAL A 154 -5.16 -9.33 -16.81
CA VAL A 154 -4.42 -9.89 -17.95
C VAL A 154 -5.36 -10.63 -18.89
N LYS A 155 -6.20 -11.53 -18.33
CA LYS A 155 -7.14 -12.37 -19.11
C LYS A 155 -8.25 -11.55 -19.80
N ILE A 156 -8.72 -10.48 -19.15
CA ILE A 156 -9.72 -9.58 -19.72
C ILE A 156 -9.12 -8.80 -20.88
N ILE A 157 -7.94 -8.21 -20.67
CA ILE A 157 -7.30 -7.35 -21.65
C ILE A 157 -6.78 -8.15 -22.85
N GLU A 158 -6.28 -9.35 -22.66
CA GLU A 158 -5.89 -10.24 -23.75
C GLU A 158 -7.05 -10.43 -24.75
N ARG A 159 -8.27 -10.70 -24.25
CA ARG A 159 -9.46 -10.82 -25.09
C ARG A 159 -9.92 -9.49 -25.69
N TYR A 160 -9.77 -8.39 -24.95
CA TYR A 160 -10.19 -7.07 -25.43
C TYR A 160 -9.29 -6.56 -26.55
N ARG A 161 -7.98 -6.80 -26.46
CA ARG A 161 -6.99 -6.41 -27.48
C ARG A 161 -7.16 -7.11 -28.83
N SER A 162 -7.84 -8.23 -28.87
CA SER A 162 -8.15 -8.90 -30.14
C SER A 162 -9.26 -8.22 -30.94
N LEU A 163 -9.93 -7.19 -30.37
CA LEU A 163 -10.97 -6.42 -31.03
C LEU A 163 -10.37 -5.21 -31.77
N ASN A 164 -11.04 -4.78 -32.85
CA ASN A 164 -10.52 -3.71 -33.70
C ASN A 164 -10.59 -2.31 -33.07
N ASP A 165 -11.63 -2.02 -32.31
CA ASP A 165 -11.85 -0.70 -31.67
C ASP A 165 -11.72 -0.84 -30.15
N HIS A 166 -10.49 -0.68 -29.64
CA HIS A 166 -10.20 -0.84 -28.23
C HIS A 166 -9.29 0.26 -27.71
N GLN A 167 -9.61 0.78 -26.53
CA GLN A 167 -8.74 1.68 -25.78
C GLN A 167 -8.61 1.20 -24.33
N ILE A 168 -7.40 1.30 -23.79
CA ILE A 168 -7.06 0.90 -22.42
C ILE A 168 -6.43 2.07 -21.70
N LEU A 169 -6.94 2.37 -20.50
CA LEU A 169 -6.38 3.36 -19.60
C LEU A 169 -6.04 2.69 -18.26
N GLY A 170 -4.77 2.44 -18.03
CA GLY A 170 -4.26 1.97 -16.74
C GLY A 170 -3.96 3.14 -15.80
N LEU A 171 -4.39 3.05 -14.55
CA LEU A 171 -4.12 4.04 -13.50
C LEU A 171 -3.35 3.38 -12.37
N THR A 172 -2.32 4.01 -11.88
CA THR A 172 -1.62 3.56 -10.66
C THR A 172 -0.92 4.70 -9.95
N ALA A 173 -0.85 4.64 -8.61
CA ALA A 173 -0.02 5.55 -7.83
C ALA A 173 1.42 5.04 -7.72
N SER A 174 1.62 3.74 -7.88
CA SER A 174 2.88 3.09 -7.54
C SER A 174 3.06 1.81 -8.37
N PRO A 175 3.68 1.91 -9.56
CA PRO A 175 3.83 0.77 -10.47
C PRO A 175 4.84 -0.29 -9.98
N GLY A 176 5.49 -0.06 -8.84
CA GLY A 176 6.50 -0.96 -8.29
C GLY A 176 7.94 -0.56 -8.61
N SER A 177 8.89 -1.20 -7.91
CA SER A 177 10.33 -0.93 -8.03
C SER A 177 11.09 -2.05 -8.75
N ASP A 178 10.41 -2.78 -9.63
CA ASP A 178 10.94 -3.87 -10.46
C ASP A 178 10.63 -3.55 -11.93
N PHE A 179 11.66 -3.33 -12.73
CA PHE A 179 11.51 -2.88 -14.10
C PHE A 179 10.90 -3.96 -15.01
N GLU A 180 11.25 -5.23 -14.81
CA GLU A 180 10.70 -6.33 -15.61
C GLU A 180 9.20 -6.50 -15.34
N LYS A 181 8.76 -6.34 -14.09
CA LYS A 181 7.33 -6.36 -13.76
C LYS A 181 6.58 -5.16 -14.36
N LEU A 182 7.21 -3.99 -14.38
CA LEU A 182 6.63 -2.80 -15.02
C LEU A 182 6.48 -3.02 -16.54
N LYS A 183 7.48 -3.62 -17.17
CA LYS A 183 7.40 -4.04 -18.59
C LYS A 183 6.29 -5.08 -18.80
N GLU A 184 6.21 -6.09 -17.92
CA GLU A 184 5.16 -7.10 -17.97
C GLU A 184 3.77 -6.45 -17.92
N VAL A 185 3.54 -5.49 -17.02
CA VAL A 185 2.29 -4.71 -16.97
C VAL A 185 2.02 -4.00 -18.29
N ALA A 186 3.01 -3.31 -18.84
CA ALA A 186 2.86 -2.57 -20.09
C ALA A 186 2.53 -3.50 -21.28
N VAL A 187 3.18 -4.65 -21.38
CA VAL A 187 2.94 -5.66 -22.41
C VAL A 187 1.55 -6.28 -22.25
N ASN A 188 1.20 -6.72 -21.04
CA ASN A 188 -0.09 -7.36 -20.75
C ASN A 188 -1.26 -6.41 -21.05
N LEU A 189 -1.12 -5.13 -20.74
CA LEU A 189 -2.14 -4.12 -20.99
C LEU A 189 -2.06 -3.52 -22.41
N GLY A 190 -1.02 -3.84 -23.20
CA GLY A 190 -0.81 -3.24 -24.52
C GLY A 190 -0.62 -1.74 -24.50
N ILE A 191 0.08 -1.24 -23.47
CA ILE A 191 0.37 0.18 -23.29
C ILE A 191 1.34 0.66 -24.37
N LYS A 192 0.98 1.78 -25.01
CA LYS A 192 1.80 2.45 -26.02
C LYS A 192 2.30 3.81 -25.56
N HIS A 193 1.71 4.34 -24.49
CA HIS A 193 2.04 5.68 -23.98
C HIS A 193 2.03 5.66 -22.44
N VAL A 194 2.96 6.40 -21.83
CA VAL A 194 3.05 6.53 -20.37
C VAL A 194 3.04 8.01 -20.00
N GLU A 195 2.06 8.42 -19.21
CA GLU A 195 2.06 9.72 -18.57
C GLU A 195 2.39 9.58 -17.08
N ILE A 196 3.36 10.38 -16.64
CA ILE A 196 3.81 10.39 -15.25
C ILE A 196 3.86 11.84 -14.76
N ARG A 197 3.33 12.05 -13.55
CA ARG A 197 3.58 13.25 -12.76
C ARG A 197 3.91 12.84 -11.33
N ASN A 198 4.73 13.67 -10.71
CA ASN A 198 5.10 13.53 -9.31
C ASN A 198 4.79 14.84 -8.54
N GLU A 199 5.07 14.86 -7.26
CA GLU A 199 4.77 16.02 -6.41
C GLU A 199 5.71 17.21 -6.67
N TRP A 200 6.79 17.05 -7.45
CA TRP A 200 7.79 18.08 -7.75
C TRP A 200 7.62 18.71 -9.12
N ASP A 201 6.73 18.16 -9.95
CA ASP A 201 6.48 18.71 -11.27
C ASP A 201 5.85 20.11 -11.15
N GLU A 202 6.31 21.06 -11.96
CA GLU A 202 5.92 22.47 -11.88
C GLU A 202 4.43 22.69 -12.11
N ASP A 203 3.82 21.88 -12.97
CA ASP A 203 2.38 21.93 -13.24
C ASP A 203 1.53 21.28 -12.14
N VAL A 204 2.14 20.55 -11.19
CA VAL A 204 1.48 19.89 -10.05
C VAL A 204 1.61 20.71 -8.77
N LYS A 205 2.76 21.32 -8.51
CA LYS A 205 3.06 22.08 -7.27
C LYS A 205 1.96 23.07 -6.84
N PRO A 206 1.33 23.86 -7.74
CA PRO A 206 0.32 24.82 -7.35
C PRO A 206 -0.95 24.22 -6.73
N TYR A 207 -1.17 22.92 -6.95
CA TYR A 207 -2.36 22.19 -6.48
C TYR A 207 -2.10 21.28 -5.30
N LEU A 208 -0.85 21.23 -4.85
CA LEU A 208 -0.47 20.46 -3.67
C LEU A 208 -0.64 21.30 -2.42
N SER A 209 -1.33 20.74 -1.46
CA SER A 209 -1.23 21.20 -0.09
C SER A 209 0.14 20.86 0.45
N SER A 210 0.74 21.77 1.21
CA SER A 210 2.02 21.54 1.86
C SER A 210 1.95 20.25 2.69
N ARG A 211 2.74 19.25 2.31
CA ARG A 211 2.92 18.04 3.11
C ARG A 211 4.28 18.14 3.80
N TYR A 212 4.26 18.21 5.10
CA TYR A 212 5.48 18.22 5.91
C TYR A 212 5.84 16.78 6.28
N LEU A 213 6.84 16.22 5.60
CA LEU A 213 7.40 14.93 5.95
C LEU A 213 8.51 15.12 6.98
N GLN A 214 8.34 14.53 8.15
CA GLN A 214 9.33 14.51 9.21
C GLN A 214 9.59 13.07 9.63
N TRP A 215 10.86 12.69 9.72
CA TRP A 215 11.27 11.44 10.36
C TRP A 215 11.93 11.76 11.70
N GLN A 216 11.72 10.90 12.67
CA GLN A 216 12.26 11.08 14.03
C GLN A 216 13.02 9.82 14.42
N LEU A 217 14.33 9.98 14.58
CA LEU A 217 15.18 8.94 15.16
C LEU A 217 14.95 8.89 16.66
N ILE A 218 14.72 7.69 17.16
CA ILE A 218 14.46 7.42 18.57
C ILE A 218 15.56 6.51 19.06
N GLU A 219 16.27 6.93 20.12
CA GLU A 219 17.32 6.10 20.72
C GLU A 219 16.72 4.89 21.41
N MET A 220 17.37 3.73 21.21
CA MET A 220 16.97 2.49 21.85
C MET A 220 17.43 2.51 23.31
N PRO A 221 16.54 2.23 24.30
CA PRO A 221 16.95 2.12 25.70
C PRO A 221 18.06 1.08 25.89
N VAL A 222 19.00 1.38 26.77
CA VAL A 222 20.19 0.53 26.99
C VAL A 222 19.77 -0.87 27.41
N GLU A 223 18.76 -1.00 28.26
CA GLU A 223 18.25 -2.27 28.76
C GLU A 223 17.65 -3.14 27.63
N VAL A 224 16.98 -2.49 26.65
CA VAL A 224 16.45 -3.16 25.47
C VAL A 224 17.59 -3.61 24.56
N LYS A 225 18.62 -2.78 24.40
CA LYS A 225 19.84 -3.11 23.63
C LYS A 225 20.59 -4.31 24.22
N GLU A 226 20.68 -4.39 25.53
CA GLU A 226 21.29 -5.55 26.20
C GLU A 226 20.53 -6.86 25.93
N VAL A 227 19.20 -6.84 25.97
CA VAL A 227 18.38 -8.02 25.63
C VAL A 227 18.50 -8.36 24.15
N MET A 228 18.51 -7.35 23.26
CA MET A 228 18.74 -7.55 21.83
C MET A 228 20.08 -8.26 21.57
N MET A 229 21.17 -7.81 22.21
CA MET A 229 22.50 -8.44 22.07
C MET A 229 22.47 -9.92 22.47
N LYS A 230 21.72 -10.29 23.50
CA LYS A 230 21.58 -11.70 23.91
C LYS A 230 20.81 -12.52 22.87
N ILE A 231 19.76 -11.94 22.26
CA ILE A 231 19.06 -12.58 21.13
C ILE A 231 20.03 -12.75 19.96
N ASP A 232 20.87 -11.75 19.69
CA ASP A 232 21.85 -11.80 18.60
C ASP A 232 22.91 -12.89 18.80
N ILE A 233 23.32 -13.19 20.04
CA ILE A 233 24.20 -14.32 20.34
C ILE A 233 23.56 -15.64 19.92
N VAL A 234 22.33 -15.93 20.37
CA VAL A 234 21.62 -17.18 20.03
C VAL A 234 21.34 -17.28 18.52
N LEU A 235 21.02 -16.14 17.91
CA LEU A 235 20.78 -16.06 16.47
C LEU A 235 22.06 -16.31 15.68
N GLN A 236 23.18 -15.73 16.07
CA GLN A 236 24.48 -15.93 15.43
C GLN A 236 24.94 -17.38 15.48
N GLU A 237 24.83 -18.03 16.65
CA GLU A 237 25.13 -19.46 16.78
C GLU A 237 24.23 -20.33 15.89
N THR A 238 22.94 -19.99 15.83
CA THR A 238 21.98 -20.68 14.94
C THR A 238 22.35 -20.51 13.46
N LEU A 239 22.77 -19.30 13.04
CA LEU A 239 23.20 -19.02 11.65
C LEU A 239 24.51 -19.75 11.31
N GLN A 240 25.46 -19.80 12.23
CA GLN A 240 26.71 -20.56 12.06
C GLN A 240 26.42 -22.06 11.88
N ALA A 241 25.55 -22.64 12.74
CA ALA A 241 25.12 -24.01 12.60
C ALA A 241 24.38 -24.24 11.25
N LEU A 242 23.54 -23.32 10.82
CA LEU A 242 22.85 -23.37 9.53
C LEU A 242 23.84 -23.31 8.35
N GLY A 243 24.95 -22.60 8.49
CA GLY A 243 26.03 -22.49 7.50
C GLY A 243 26.65 -23.83 7.10
N ARG A 244 26.53 -24.86 7.96
CA ARG A 244 26.98 -26.23 7.65
C ARG A 244 26.06 -26.94 6.65
N TYR A 245 24.81 -26.50 6.51
CA TYR A 245 23.78 -27.09 5.63
C TYR A 245 23.58 -26.30 4.35
N THR A 246 23.94 -25.02 4.33
CA THR A 246 23.80 -24.16 3.15
C THR A 246 24.84 -23.06 3.11
N SER A 247 25.51 -22.91 1.97
CA SER A 247 26.53 -21.87 1.76
C SER A 247 25.94 -20.45 1.88
N GLN A 248 24.65 -20.29 1.61
CA GLN A 248 23.95 -18.99 1.70
C GLN A 248 23.88 -18.44 3.13
N ALA A 249 23.96 -19.30 4.14
CA ALA A 249 23.93 -18.88 5.54
C ALA A 249 25.32 -18.54 6.11
N LYS A 250 26.40 -18.90 5.43
CA LYS A 250 27.78 -18.74 5.95
C LYS A 250 28.18 -17.29 6.26
N HIS A 251 27.59 -16.33 5.53
CA HIS A 251 27.92 -14.90 5.65
C HIS A 251 26.80 -14.06 6.25
N LEU A 252 25.74 -14.71 6.76
CA LEU A 252 24.65 -14.01 7.41
C LEU A 252 25.03 -13.67 8.86
N THR A 253 24.77 -12.42 9.22
CA THR A 253 24.90 -11.91 10.58
C THR A 253 23.55 -11.33 11.03
N PRO A 254 23.26 -11.27 12.34
CA PRO A 254 22.00 -10.71 12.85
C PRO A 254 21.65 -9.33 12.27
N ASP A 255 22.64 -8.46 12.09
CA ASP A 255 22.44 -7.09 11.58
C ASP A 255 22.09 -7.03 10.08
N LYS A 256 22.60 -7.98 9.29
CA LYS A 256 22.38 -8.06 7.83
C LYS A 256 21.27 -9.05 7.46
N LEU A 257 20.61 -9.63 8.45
CA LEU A 257 19.63 -10.67 8.25
C LEU A 257 18.30 -10.08 7.77
N SER A 258 17.78 -10.58 6.64
CA SER A 258 16.43 -10.29 6.20
C SER A 258 15.53 -11.52 6.34
N LYS A 259 14.29 -11.32 6.78
CA LYS A 259 13.28 -12.39 6.82
C LYS A 259 13.11 -13.07 5.44
N LYS A 260 13.22 -12.29 4.36
CA LYS A 260 13.13 -12.80 2.98
C LYS A 260 14.25 -13.81 2.69
N ALA A 261 15.50 -13.51 3.05
CA ALA A 261 16.63 -14.41 2.87
C ALA A 261 16.43 -15.74 3.61
N LEU A 262 15.96 -15.70 4.86
CA LEU A 262 15.67 -16.92 5.62
C LEU A 262 14.55 -17.76 4.99
N VAL A 263 13.47 -17.13 4.53
CA VAL A 263 12.36 -17.81 3.84
C VAL A 263 12.81 -18.42 2.51
N GLU A 264 13.66 -17.74 1.76
CA GLU A 264 14.24 -18.27 0.52
C GLU A 264 15.12 -19.50 0.78
N ILE A 265 15.96 -19.45 1.82
CA ILE A 265 16.75 -20.61 2.26
C ILE A 265 15.81 -21.77 2.65
N GLN A 266 14.78 -21.50 3.45
CA GLN A 266 13.79 -22.50 3.87
C GLN A 266 13.10 -23.16 2.67
N ASN A 267 12.66 -22.37 1.69
CA ASN A 267 11.97 -22.87 0.51
C ASN A 267 12.89 -23.73 -0.38
N ARG A 268 14.16 -23.32 -0.55
CA ARG A 268 15.16 -24.14 -1.28
C ARG A 268 15.45 -25.46 -0.57
N MET A 269 15.59 -25.44 0.75
CA MET A 269 15.79 -26.66 1.52
C MET A 269 14.58 -27.60 1.42
N LYS A 270 13.35 -27.07 1.50
CA LYS A 270 12.13 -27.87 1.30
C LYS A 270 12.08 -28.54 -0.08
N LYS A 271 12.43 -27.84 -1.16
CA LYS A 271 12.48 -28.40 -2.52
C LYS A 271 13.49 -29.56 -2.66
N ASN A 272 14.53 -29.57 -1.87
CA ASN A 272 15.59 -30.56 -1.93
C ASN A 272 15.41 -31.73 -0.92
N LEU A 273 14.29 -31.76 -0.18
CA LEU A 273 14.05 -32.75 0.89
C LEU A 273 14.04 -34.21 0.37
N GLY A 274 13.51 -34.43 -0.84
CA GLY A 274 13.44 -35.77 -1.44
C GLY A 274 14.80 -36.36 -1.87
N ARG A 275 15.88 -35.55 -1.89
CA ARG A 275 17.19 -35.99 -2.40
C ARG A 275 18.27 -36.26 -1.33
N ARG A 276 18.12 -35.79 -0.08
CA ARG A 276 19.19 -35.78 0.94
C ARG A 276 18.79 -36.20 2.37
N GLY A 277 17.64 -36.81 2.61
CA GLY A 277 17.28 -37.49 3.87
C GLY A 277 17.35 -36.65 5.16
N GLY A 278 17.56 -37.28 6.29
CA GLY A 278 17.45 -36.74 7.65
C GLY A 278 18.29 -35.51 8.00
N SER A 279 19.43 -35.31 7.35
CA SER A 279 20.31 -34.13 7.56
C SER A 279 19.61 -32.79 7.21
N LEU A 280 18.76 -32.77 6.17
CA LEU A 280 18.03 -31.57 5.78
C LEU A 280 16.90 -31.18 6.75
N TYR A 281 16.30 -32.14 7.46
CA TYR A 281 15.32 -31.83 8.52
C TYR A 281 15.93 -31.01 9.66
N HIS A 282 17.17 -31.33 10.04
CA HIS A 282 17.89 -30.53 11.04
C HIS A 282 18.16 -29.10 10.53
N GLY A 283 18.59 -28.95 9.27
CA GLY A 283 18.75 -27.64 8.65
C GLY A 283 17.44 -26.85 8.57
N LEU A 284 16.29 -27.49 8.27
CA LEU A 284 14.98 -26.85 8.31
C LEU A 284 14.56 -26.41 9.72
N THR A 285 14.95 -27.17 10.75
CA THR A 285 14.74 -26.77 12.15
C THR A 285 15.56 -25.53 12.47
N LEU A 286 16.85 -25.49 12.07
CA LEU A 286 17.73 -24.34 12.29
C LEU A 286 17.22 -23.07 11.59
N VAL A 287 16.80 -23.16 10.32
CA VAL A 287 16.26 -21.99 9.63
C VAL A 287 14.96 -21.50 10.26
N SER A 288 14.10 -22.41 10.73
CA SER A 288 12.87 -22.05 11.47
C SER A 288 13.18 -21.41 12.83
N THR A 289 14.23 -21.89 13.53
CA THR A 289 14.76 -21.27 14.74
C THR A 289 15.25 -19.85 14.48
N ALA A 290 16.07 -19.66 13.43
CA ALA A 290 16.56 -18.34 13.04
C ALA A 290 15.42 -17.37 12.67
N ILE A 291 14.37 -17.83 11.98
CA ILE A 291 13.18 -17.03 11.68
C ILE A 291 12.47 -16.55 12.96
N LYS A 292 12.30 -17.45 13.95
CA LYS A 292 11.64 -17.12 15.22
C LYS A 292 12.48 -16.15 16.06
N LEU A 293 13.78 -16.33 16.14
CA LEU A 293 14.70 -15.44 16.87
C LEU A 293 14.80 -14.06 16.19
N SER A 294 14.94 -14.02 14.86
CA SER A 294 14.92 -12.77 14.11
C SER A 294 13.60 -12.01 14.32
N HIS A 295 12.48 -12.73 14.38
CA HIS A 295 11.17 -12.12 14.65
C HIS A 295 11.06 -11.58 16.07
N LEU A 296 11.59 -12.30 17.09
CA LEU A 296 11.66 -11.80 18.46
C LEU A 296 12.50 -10.53 18.56
N ARG A 297 13.67 -10.50 17.90
CA ARG A 297 14.54 -9.33 17.80
C ARG A 297 13.80 -8.13 17.21
N ASP A 298 13.13 -8.34 16.07
CA ASP A 298 12.36 -7.31 15.38
C ASP A 298 11.22 -6.76 16.24
N ILE A 299 10.47 -7.63 16.92
CA ILE A 299 9.39 -7.22 17.82
C ILE A 299 9.95 -6.39 18.97
N LEU A 300 10.99 -6.87 19.62
CA LEU A 300 11.59 -6.18 20.77
C LEU A 300 12.05 -4.77 20.42
N THR A 301 12.75 -4.64 19.29
CA THR A 301 13.36 -3.36 18.89
C THR A 301 12.39 -2.38 18.24
N SER A 302 11.40 -2.86 17.48
CA SER A 302 10.48 -2.00 16.73
C SER A 302 9.11 -1.84 17.38
N GLN A 303 8.59 -2.90 18.03
CA GLN A 303 7.25 -2.91 18.63
C GLN A 303 7.25 -2.72 20.15
N GLY A 304 8.39 -3.02 20.80
CA GLY A 304 8.62 -2.81 22.22
C GLY A 304 8.46 -4.04 23.11
N VAL A 305 8.76 -3.83 24.39
CA VAL A 305 8.93 -4.89 25.39
C VAL A 305 7.65 -5.70 25.63
N GLU A 306 6.49 -5.04 25.73
CA GLU A 306 5.24 -5.75 26.06
C GLU A 306 4.78 -6.68 24.93
N VAL A 307 4.99 -6.27 23.66
CA VAL A 307 4.70 -7.14 22.50
C VAL A 307 5.70 -8.30 22.44
N ALA A 308 6.97 -8.05 22.79
CA ALA A 308 8.00 -9.10 22.89
C ALA A 308 7.67 -10.12 23.97
N LYS A 309 7.21 -9.72 25.16
CA LYS A 309 6.74 -10.62 26.23
C LYS A 309 5.59 -11.52 25.76
N LYS A 310 4.59 -10.95 25.06
CA LYS A 310 3.49 -11.72 24.46
C LYS A 310 4.00 -12.76 23.45
N TYR A 311 5.00 -12.39 22.65
CA TYR A 311 5.60 -13.32 21.69
C TYR A 311 6.40 -14.44 22.37
N VAL A 312 7.15 -14.13 23.42
CA VAL A 312 7.86 -15.13 24.25
C VAL A 312 6.86 -16.12 24.85
N SER A 313 5.74 -15.64 25.41
CA SER A 313 4.68 -16.52 25.91
C SER A 313 4.09 -17.44 24.83
N LYS A 314 3.95 -16.97 23.60
CA LYS A 314 3.56 -17.81 22.46
C LYS A 314 4.63 -18.85 22.09
N LEU A 315 5.91 -18.48 22.18
CA LEU A 315 7.03 -19.42 21.97
C LEU A 315 7.08 -20.52 23.04
N ASP A 316 6.71 -20.19 24.27
CA ASP A 316 6.66 -21.17 25.36
C ASP A 316 5.57 -22.24 25.14
N GLN A 317 4.49 -21.89 24.48
CA GLN A 317 3.37 -22.78 24.13
C GLN A 317 3.53 -23.49 22.76
N ASP A 318 4.55 -23.15 22.00
CA ASP A 318 4.78 -23.70 20.66
C ASP A 318 5.52 -25.04 20.73
N ASP A 319 4.89 -26.11 20.28
CA ASP A 319 5.44 -27.47 20.28
C ASP A 319 6.41 -27.79 19.14
N SER A 320 6.65 -26.84 18.25
CA SER A 320 7.57 -27.04 17.12
C SER A 320 9.02 -27.32 17.61
N LYS A 321 9.74 -28.17 16.86
CA LYS A 321 11.16 -28.47 17.14
C LYS A 321 12.02 -27.19 17.21
N ALA A 322 11.68 -26.18 16.43
CA ALA A 322 12.38 -24.90 16.45
C ALA A 322 12.15 -24.14 17.77
N ALA A 323 10.92 -24.10 18.27
CA ALA A 323 10.62 -23.45 19.55
C ALA A 323 11.22 -24.23 20.73
N LYS A 324 11.18 -25.57 20.73
CA LYS A 324 11.85 -26.42 21.75
C LYS A 324 13.33 -26.10 21.81
N ARG A 325 14.00 -26.05 20.64
CA ARG A 325 15.44 -25.70 20.57
C ARG A 325 15.74 -24.31 21.16
N ILE A 326 14.86 -23.32 20.93
CA ILE A 326 15.01 -21.98 21.51
C ILE A 326 14.88 -22.05 23.04
N ARG A 327 13.86 -22.74 23.56
CA ARG A 327 13.61 -22.87 25.01
C ARG A 327 14.71 -23.58 25.76
N GLU A 328 15.35 -24.57 25.14
CA GLU A 328 16.46 -25.33 25.72
C GLU A 328 17.77 -24.55 25.77
N HIS A 329 17.86 -23.41 25.07
CA HIS A 329 19.07 -22.61 25.04
C HIS A 329 19.26 -21.80 26.34
N LEU A 330 20.42 -21.91 27.00
CA LEU A 330 20.68 -21.24 28.27
C LEU A 330 20.49 -19.71 28.21
N VAL A 331 21.01 -19.07 27.16
CA VAL A 331 20.89 -17.62 26.97
C VAL A 331 19.42 -17.21 26.80
N TYR A 332 18.58 -18.06 26.22
CA TYR A 332 17.14 -17.75 26.07
C TYR A 332 16.43 -17.67 27.42
N GLN A 333 16.78 -18.53 28.38
CA GLN A 333 16.23 -18.44 29.74
C GLN A 333 16.62 -17.12 30.44
N GLU A 334 17.82 -16.63 30.15
CA GLU A 334 18.26 -15.32 30.63
C GLU A 334 17.52 -14.17 29.95
N ILE A 335 17.30 -14.26 28.60
CA ILE A 335 16.50 -13.31 27.85
C ILE A 335 15.09 -13.19 28.46
N LYS A 336 14.45 -14.33 28.73
CA LYS A 336 13.11 -14.37 29.34
C LYS A 336 13.08 -13.68 30.71
N LYS A 337 14.01 -14.06 31.63
CA LYS A 337 14.11 -13.43 32.96
C LYS A 337 14.35 -11.93 32.89
N ARG A 338 15.15 -11.46 31.94
CA ARG A 338 15.40 -10.02 31.75
C ARG A 338 14.16 -9.31 31.20
N LEU A 339 13.50 -9.87 30.18
CA LEU A 339 12.26 -9.32 29.61
C LEU A 339 11.17 -9.18 30.67
N ASP A 340 10.97 -10.18 31.53
CA ASP A 340 9.95 -10.15 32.60
C ASP A 340 10.19 -9.02 33.61
N LYS A 341 11.46 -8.76 33.92
CA LYS A 341 11.88 -7.69 34.85
C LYS A 341 11.88 -6.30 34.21
N LEU A 342 11.94 -6.23 32.89
CA LEU A 342 12.05 -4.95 32.19
C LEU A 342 10.77 -4.10 32.40
N ARG A 343 10.98 -2.89 32.94
CA ARG A 343 9.96 -1.86 33.17
C ARG A 343 10.40 -0.56 32.49
N VAL A 344 10.65 -0.66 31.17
CA VAL A 344 11.11 0.49 30.40
C VAL A 344 9.93 1.10 29.69
N THR A 345 9.76 2.39 29.83
CA THR A 345 8.82 3.18 29.01
C THR A 345 9.19 3.00 27.54
N GLN A 346 8.23 2.73 26.71
CA GLN A 346 8.49 2.54 25.27
C GLN A 346 8.65 3.90 24.60
N PRO A 347 9.86 4.29 24.14
CA PRO A 347 10.09 5.65 23.63
C PRO A 347 9.21 5.99 22.43
N LYS A 348 8.97 4.99 21.55
CA LYS A 348 8.03 5.18 20.42
C LYS A 348 6.60 5.43 20.86
N LEU A 349 6.13 4.76 21.90
CA LEU A 349 4.78 4.95 22.43
C LEU A 349 4.63 6.35 23.03
N GLU A 350 5.57 6.77 23.86
CA GLU A 350 5.55 8.12 24.46
C GLU A 350 5.63 9.19 23.37
N MET A 351 6.54 9.04 22.41
CA MET A 351 6.62 9.96 21.27
C MET A 351 5.31 10.00 20.48
N THR A 352 4.64 8.87 20.31
CA THR A 352 3.32 8.79 19.64
C THR A 352 2.27 9.55 20.42
N LYS A 353 2.21 9.38 21.75
CA LYS A 353 1.30 10.11 22.64
C LYS A 353 1.54 11.62 22.55
N ASP A 354 2.79 12.05 22.62
CA ASP A 354 3.18 13.47 22.57
C ASP A 354 2.81 14.11 21.23
N ILE A 355 3.12 13.44 20.12
CA ILE A 355 2.78 13.91 18.77
C ILE A 355 1.28 14.07 18.61
N ILE A 356 0.50 13.04 18.97
CA ILE A 356 -0.96 13.04 18.79
C ILE A 356 -1.60 14.08 19.70
N ASN A 357 -1.23 14.12 20.98
CA ASN A 357 -1.76 15.08 21.94
C ASN A 357 -1.46 16.52 21.52
N SER A 358 -0.22 16.80 21.10
CA SER A 358 0.18 18.11 20.61
C SER A 358 -0.56 18.52 19.32
N HIS A 359 -0.82 17.55 18.44
CA HIS A 359 -1.52 17.81 17.18
C HIS A 359 -3.02 18.10 17.41
N LEU A 360 -3.69 17.30 18.24
CA LEU A 360 -5.10 17.47 18.57
C LEU A 360 -5.37 18.73 19.41
N LYS A 361 -4.40 19.22 20.19
CA LYS A 361 -4.52 20.49 20.91
C LYS A 361 -4.51 21.72 19.99
N LYS A 362 -3.92 21.61 18.81
CA LYS A 362 -3.80 22.73 17.84
C LYS A 362 -5.05 22.94 17.00
N ARG A 363 -5.89 21.89 16.82
CA ARG A 363 -7.06 21.91 15.95
C ARG A 363 -8.14 20.99 16.54
N ASP A 364 -9.30 21.53 16.82
CA ASP A 364 -10.43 20.76 17.37
C ASP A 364 -11.04 19.76 16.36
N ASP A 365 -10.91 20.03 15.06
CA ASP A 365 -11.37 19.18 13.98
C ASP A 365 -10.32 18.19 13.47
N ALA A 366 -9.14 18.14 14.10
CA ALA A 366 -8.03 17.32 13.65
C ALA A 366 -8.38 15.82 13.66
N ARG A 367 -7.98 15.15 12.60
CA ARG A 367 -8.04 13.68 12.48
C ARG A 367 -6.65 13.14 12.24
N VAL A 368 -6.33 12.08 12.96
CA VAL A 368 -5.03 11.42 12.93
C VAL A 368 -5.17 9.99 12.46
N MET A 369 -4.28 9.55 11.58
CA MET A 369 -4.15 8.15 11.21
C MET A 369 -2.79 7.63 11.66
N VAL A 370 -2.78 6.52 12.40
CA VAL A 370 -1.57 5.84 12.84
C VAL A 370 -1.46 4.50 12.13
N PHE A 371 -0.33 4.23 11.50
CA PHE A 371 -0.04 2.94 10.89
C PHE A 371 0.91 2.12 11.74
N ALA A 372 0.51 0.89 12.04
CA ALA A 372 1.33 -0.13 12.68
C ALA A 372 1.29 -1.45 11.90
N GLU A 373 2.36 -2.23 11.93
CA GLU A 373 2.47 -3.47 11.15
C GLU A 373 1.66 -4.62 11.79
N TYR A 374 1.68 -4.68 13.14
CA TYR A 374 1.11 -5.81 13.88
C TYR A 374 -0.18 -5.44 14.60
N ARG A 375 -1.12 -6.39 14.66
CA ARG A 375 -2.40 -6.22 15.35
C ARG A 375 -2.22 -5.99 16.85
N ASP A 376 -1.33 -6.75 17.48
CA ASP A 376 -1.03 -6.59 18.91
C ASP A 376 -0.53 -5.16 19.22
N THR A 377 0.20 -4.54 18.29
CA THR A 377 0.64 -3.13 18.39
C THR A 377 -0.52 -2.17 18.21
N VAL A 378 -1.43 -2.43 17.26
CA VAL A 378 -2.64 -1.61 17.08
C VAL A 378 -3.49 -1.62 18.35
N GLU A 379 -3.72 -2.79 18.95
CA GLU A 379 -4.49 -2.92 20.19
C GLU A 379 -3.82 -2.18 21.35
N MET A 380 -2.50 -2.33 21.50
CA MET A 380 -1.72 -1.61 22.51
C MET A 380 -1.82 -0.10 22.33
N LEU A 381 -1.62 0.40 21.10
CA LEU A 381 -1.72 1.84 20.78
C LEU A 381 -3.11 2.39 21.08
N VAL A 382 -4.18 1.70 20.69
CA VAL A 382 -5.56 2.13 20.98
C VAL A 382 -5.81 2.21 22.48
N SER A 383 -5.38 1.18 23.23
CA SER A 383 -5.51 1.17 24.69
C SER A 383 -4.78 2.32 25.37
N GLU A 384 -3.53 2.57 24.94
CA GLU A 384 -2.70 3.61 25.55
C GLU A 384 -3.09 5.04 25.14
N LEU A 385 -3.52 5.22 23.89
CA LEU A 385 -3.98 6.53 23.40
C LEU A 385 -5.29 6.96 24.03
N ASN A 386 -6.21 6.04 24.26
CA ASN A 386 -7.50 6.32 24.94
C ASN A 386 -7.35 6.70 26.43
N LYS A 387 -6.16 6.62 27.02
CA LYS A 387 -5.88 7.18 28.35
C LYS A 387 -5.67 8.69 28.32
N LEU A 388 -5.49 9.29 27.14
CA LEU A 388 -5.33 10.72 26.96
C LEU A 388 -6.71 11.39 26.85
N GLU A 389 -6.92 12.50 27.58
CA GLU A 389 -8.21 13.16 27.76
C GLU A 389 -8.93 13.54 26.45
N LYS A 390 -8.20 14.02 25.43
CA LYS A 390 -8.77 14.49 24.16
C LYS A 390 -8.73 13.43 23.03
N VAL A 391 -8.29 12.21 23.32
CA VAL A 391 -8.09 11.17 22.31
C VAL A 391 -9.21 10.15 22.35
N GLN A 392 -9.84 9.95 21.20
CA GLN A 392 -10.81 8.89 20.94
C GLN A 392 -10.25 8.02 19.82
N ALA A 393 -9.42 7.06 20.20
CA ALA A 393 -8.74 6.16 19.28
C ALA A 393 -9.58 4.90 19.02
N VAL A 394 -9.61 4.46 17.76
CA VAL A 394 -10.26 3.23 17.34
C VAL A 394 -9.33 2.40 16.45
N ARG A 395 -9.41 1.07 16.56
CA ARG A 395 -8.68 0.15 15.70
C ARG A 395 -9.34 0.00 14.33
N PHE A 396 -8.51 -0.17 13.30
CA PHE A 396 -8.96 -0.48 11.95
C PHE A 396 -8.07 -1.58 11.35
N ILE A 397 -8.56 -2.82 11.36
CA ILE A 397 -7.79 -4.01 10.99
C ILE A 397 -8.54 -4.88 9.99
N GLY A 398 -7.78 -5.73 9.26
CA GLY A 398 -8.35 -6.63 8.26
C GLY A 398 -9.19 -7.75 8.85
N GLN A 399 -10.01 -8.33 7.98
CA GLN A 399 -10.76 -9.55 8.28
C GLN A 399 -9.80 -10.70 8.60
N THR A 400 -10.19 -11.59 9.49
CA THR A 400 -9.53 -12.88 9.68
C THR A 400 -10.55 -13.98 9.83
N THR A 401 -10.24 -15.10 9.22
CA THR A 401 -10.98 -16.37 9.39
C THR A 401 -10.60 -17.12 10.67
N THR A 402 -9.54 -16.69 11.37
CA THR A 402 -9.02 -17.38 12.58
C THR A 402 -9.43 -16.65 13.84
N ALA A 403 -10.21 -17.32 14.67
CA ALA A 403 -10.49 -17.01 16.09
C ALA A 403 -10.75 -15.52 16.45
N GLY A 404 -11.80 -14.90 15.91
CA GLY A 404 -12.44 -13.71 16.53
C GLY A 404 -11.64 -12.40 16.59
N LYS A 405 -10.43 -12.32 15.97
CA LYS A 405 -9.53 -11.17 16.11
C LYS A 405 -9.52 -10.17 14.92
N GLY A 406 -10.39 -10.37 13.92
CA GLY A 406 -10.53 -9.46 12.78
C GLY A 406 -11.74 -8.54 12.91
N MET A 407 -11.89 -7.60 11.98
CA MET A 407 -13.09 -6.80 11.80
C MET A 407 -13.86 -7.32 10.58
N THR A 408 -15.18 -7.45 10.69
CA THR A 408 -16.06 -7.72 9.55
C THR A 408 -16.14 -6.50 8.62
N GLN A 409 -16.61 -6.69 7.40
CA GLN A 409 -16.82 -5.55 6.48
C GLN A 409 -17.80 -4.51 7.03
N MET A 410 -18.82 -4.97 7.75
CA MET A 410 -19.80 -4.08 8.39
C MET A 410 -19.15 -3.24 9.49
N GLU A 411 -18.36 -3.86 10.36
CA GLU A 411 -17.62 -3.14 11.42
C GLU A 411 -16.62 -2.15 10.83
N GLN A 412 -15.91 -2.52 9.76
CA GLN A 412 -14.99 -1.62 9.06
C GLN A 412 -15.75 -0.39 8.52
N LYS A 413 -16.88 -0.60 7.83
CA LYS A 413 -17.72 0.48 7.31
C LYS A 413 -18.22 1.39 8.42
N GLN A 414 -18.78 0.81 9.49
CA GLN A 414 -19.27 1.57 10.64
C GLN A 414 -18.17 2.40 11.30
N THR A 415 -16.98 1.81 11.49
CA THR A 415 -15.83 2.51 12.06
C THR A 415 -15.42 3.72 11.23
N LEU A 416 -15.42 3.60 9.91
CA LEU A 416 -15.10 4.72 9.01
C LEU A 416 -16.18 5.80 9.00
N ASP A 417 -17.44 5.41 9.07
CA ASP A 417 -18.55 6.36 9.17
C ASP A 417 -18.51 7.12 10.50
N ASP A 418 -18.22 6.44 11.59
CA ASP A 418 -18.04 7.07 12.91
C ASP A 418 -16.78 7.98 12.95
N PHE A 419 -15.70 7.60 12.27
CA PHE A 419 -14.53 8.45 12.11
C PHE A 419 -14.83 9.69 11.23
N ARG A 420 -15.64 9.57 10.17
CA ARG A 420 -16.11 10.72 9.38
C ARG A 420 -16.94 11.69 10.20
N ARG A 421 -17.82 11.16 11.06
CA ARG A 421 -18.69 11.95 11.93
C ARG A 421 -17.96 12.57 13.14
N GLY A 422 -16.70 12.23 13.36
CA GLY A 422 -15.90 12.76 14.48
C GLY A 422 -16.12 12.05 15.82
N ARG A 423 -16.78 10.89 15.83
CA ARG A 423 -16.85 10.05 17.03
C ARG A 423 -15.49 9.58 17.49
N TYR A 424 -14.61 9.34 16.53
CA TYR A 424 -13.20 9.02 16.73
C TYR A 424 -12.36 10.07 16.05
N ASN A 425 -11.28 10.50 16.69
CA ASN A 425 -10.31 11.43 16.12
C ASN A 425 -8.96 10.78 15.79
N VAL A 426 -8.74 9.54 16.25
CA VAL A 426 -7.53 8.77 15.93
C VAL A 426 -7.91 7.39 15.39
N LEU A 427 -7.48 7.07 14.16
CA LEU A 427 -7.66 5.77 13.53
C LEU A 427 -6.32 5.03 13.54
N VAL A 428 -6.21 3.94 14.31
CA VAL A 428 -5.01 3.10 14.36
C VAL A 428 -5.19 1.88 13.47
N SER A 429 -4.39 1.77 12.42
CA SER A 429 -4.61 0.80 11.34
C SER A 429 -3.40 -0.07 11.04
N THR A 430 -3.67 -1.29 10.57
CA THR A 430 -2.69 -2.11 9.85
C THR A 430 -2.67 -1.75 8.36
N SER A 431 -2.02 -2.57 7.54
CA SER A 431 -1.94 -2.39 6.08
C SER A 431 -3.28 -2.26 5.35
N ILE A 432 -4.39 -2.68 5.94
CA ILE A 432 -5.72 -2.53 5.32
C ILE A 432 -6.09 -1.06 5.07
N GLY A 433 -5.59 -0.14 5.89
CA GLY A 433 -5.79 1.30 5.70
C GLY A 433 -4.98 1.90 4.54
N GLU A 434 -4.14 1.13 3.88
CA GLU A 434 -3.26 1.62 2.80
C GLU A 434 -4.00 1.71 1.47
N GLU A 435 -4.79 0.71 1.10
CA GLU A 435 -5.37 0.53 -0.24
C GLU A 435 -6.81 0.02 -0.18
N GLY A 436 -7.60 0.40 -1.14
CA GLY A 436 -8.91 -0.20 -1.39
C GLY A 436 -10.05 0.29 -0.51
N ILE A 437 -9.83 1.29 0.36
CA ILE A 437 -10.84 1.81 1.29
C ILE A 437 -10.83 3.33 1.27
N ASP A 438 -12.02 3.93 1.22
CA ASP A 438 -12.21 5.38 1.31
C ASP A 438 -12.11 5.86 2.76
N ILE A 439 -10.89 6.17 3.17
CA ILE A 439 -10.63 6.78 4.46
C ILE A 439 -10.67 8.30 4.31
N PRO A 440 -11.40 9.02 5.18
CA PRO A 440 -11.42 10.47 5.18
C PRO A 440 -10.01 11.07 5.24
N SER A 441 -9.83 12.25 4.67
CA SER A 441 -8.57 12.98 4.77
C SER A 441 -8.22 13.24 6.24
N THR A 442 -6.97 12.99 6.59
CA THR A 442 -6.44 13.24 7.94
C THR A 442 -5.47 14.40 7.94
N SER A 443 -5.39 15.14 9.03
CA SER A 443 -4.44 16.25 9.19
C SER A 443 -3.03 15.75 9.54
N LEU A 444 -2.93 14.56 10.15
CA LEU A 444 -1.67 13.91 10.49
C LEU A 444 -1.73 12.42 10.13
N VAL A 445 -0.69 11.93 9.47
CA VAL A 445 -0.39 10.50 9.33
C VAL A 445 0.89 10.18 10.10
N LEU A 446 0.82 9.25 11.03
CA LEU A 446 1.94 8.78 11.82
C LEU A 446 2.28 7.33 11.46
N PHE A 447 3.51 7.10 11.07
CA PHE A 447 4.05 5.75 10.89
C PHE A 447 4.74 5.34 12.19
N TYR A 448 4.12 4.44 12.94
CA TYR A 448 4.72 3.89 14.15
C TYR A 448 6.01 3.12 13.83
N GLU A 449 6.06 2.49 12.66
CA GLU A 449 7.27 1.96 12.04
C GLU A 449 7.27 2.15 10.52
N PRO A 450 8.46 2.29 9.91
CA PRO A 450 8.61 2.34 8.45
C PRO A 450 8.23 1.01 7.80
N VAL A 451 7.83 1.04 6.54
CA VAL A 451 7.61 -0.16 5.72
C VAL A 451 8.62 -0.22 4.58
N PRO A 452 9.17 -1.40 4.26
CA PRO A 452 10.20 -1.53 3.23
C PRO A 452 9.66 -1.44 1.78
N SER A 453 8.37 -1.19 1.61
CA SER A 453 7.69 -1.14 0.31
C SER A 453 7.43 0.30 -0.11
N ALA A 454 7.99 0.72 -1.26
CA ALA A 454 7.70 2.03 -1.84
C ALA A 454 6.20 2.23 -2.09
N ILE A 455 5.51 1.19 -2.58
CA ILE A 455 4.06 1.21 -2.83
C ILE A 455 3.31 1.57 -1.56
N ARG A 456 3.52 0.80 -0.48
CA ARG A 456 2.86 1.01 0.81
C ARG A 456 3.21 2.36 1.44
N HIS A 457 4.47 2.81 1.28
CA HIS A 457 4.92 4.11 1.78
C HIS A 457 4.17 5.27 1.09
N ILE A 458 4.05 5.22 -0.24
CA ILE A 458 3.30 6.21 -1.03
C ILE A 458 1.80 6.19 -0.66
N GLN A 459 1.20 5.00 -0.54
CA GLN A 459 -0.22 4.84 -0.21
C GLN A 459 -0.55 5.39 1.18
N ARG A 460 0.32 5.17 2.18
CA ARG A 460 0.18 5.72 3.53
C ARG A 460 0.31 7.24 3.54
N LYS A 461 1.35 7.80 2.90
CA LYS A 461 1.52 9.26 2.75
C LYS A 461 0.29 9.91 2.11
N GLY A 462 -0.33 9.25 1.15
CA GLY A 462 -1.50 9.75 0.43
C GLY A 462 -2.79 9.84 1.26
N ARG A 463 -2.79 9.52 2.56
CA ARG A 463 -3.97 9.66 3.44
C ARG A 463 -4.11 11.05 4.05
N THR A 464 -3.13 11.93 3.89
CA THR A 464 -3.16 13.32 4.35
C THR A 464 -2.83 14.31 3.23
N GLY A 465 -3.07 15.59 3.47
CA GLY A 465 -2.81 16.65 2.49
C GLY A 465 -3.73 16.55 1.27
N ARG A 466 -5.01 16.20 1.46
CA ARG A 466 -6.06 16.20 0.44
C ARG A 466 -6.94 17.44 0.59
N ASP A 467 -7.72 17.72 -0.42
CA ASP A 467 -8.76 18.76 -0.41
C ASP A 467 -8.26 20.17 -0.06
N GLY A 468 -6.99 20.48 -0.41
CA GLY A 468 -6.42 21.80 -0.21
C GLY A 468 -5.93 22.08 1.22
N HIS A 469 -6.05 21.15 2.16
CA HIS A 469 -5.58 21.32 3.54
C HIS A 469 -4.16 20.78 3.75
N PRO A 470 -3.28 21.53 4.46
CA PRO A 470 -1.94 21.04 4.79
C PRO A 470 -2.01 19.74 5.59
N GLY A 471 -1.13 18.81 5.30
CA GLY A 471 -1.04 17.54 6.00
C GLY A 471 0.36 17.29 6.54
N GLU A 472 0.43 16.69 7.72
CA GLU A 472 1.70 16.26 8.32
C GLU A 472 1.86 14.74 8.16
N VAL A 473 3.08 14.32 7.81
CA VAL A 473 3.49 12.92 7.83
C VAL A 473 4.68 12.77 8.76
N LYS A 474 4.54 11.97 9.79
CA LYS A 474 5.63 11.68 10.72
C LYS A 474 5.97 10.19 10.71
N ILE A 475 7.27 9.88 10.71
CA ILE A 475 7.77 8.50 10.66
C ILE A 475 8.68 8.30 11.87
N LEU A 476 8.33 7.36 12.74
CA LEU A 476 9.15 6.99 13.88
C LEU A 476 10.13 5.90 13.47
N ILE A 477 11.39 6.10 13.79
CA ILE A 477 12.49 5.19 13.42
C ILE A 477 13.29 4.89 14.68
N MET A 478 13.26 3.63 15.13
CA MET A 478 14.13 3.18 16.20
C MET A 478 15.54 2.99 15.65
N LYS A 479 16.51 3.67 16.24
CA LYS A 479 17.92 3.58 15.87
C LYS A 479 18.47 2.18 16.15
N ASP A 480 19.43 1.73 15.39
CA ASP A 480 20.05 0.40 15.49
C ASP A 480 19.02 -0.76 15.35
N SER A 481 17.91 -0.53 14.66
CA SER A 481 16.87 -1.53 14.43
C SER A 481 16.57 -1.74 12.93
N ARG A 482 15.68 -2.69 12.62
CA ARG A 482 15.20 -2.89 11.25
C ARG A 482 14.47 -1.66 10.67
N ASP A 483 14.01 -0.73 11.52
CA ASP A 483 13.29 0.46 11.08
C ASP A 483 14.16 1.33 10.18
N GLU A 484 15.43 1.53 10.53
CA GLU A 484 16.36 2.28 9.68
C GLU A 484 16.54 1.61 8.32
N ALA A 485 16.77 0.28 8.32
CA ALA A 485 16.93 -0.47 7.08
C ALA A 485 15.67 -0.40 6.20
N TYR A 486 14.49 -0.46 6.81
CA TYR A 486 13.20 -0.37 6.10
C TYR A 486 12.96 1.03 5.54
N TYR A 487 13.23 2.08 6.32
CA TYR A 487 13.10 3.46 5.87
C TYR A 487 13.99 3.73 4.66
N TRP A 488 15.29 3.48 4.76
CA TRP A 488 16.23 3.72 3.66
C TRP A 488 15.96 2.82 2.45
N SER A 489 15.49 1.59 2.68
CA SER A 489 15.07 0.70 1.58
C SER A 489 13.84 1.24 0.86
N SER A 490 12.86 1.80 1.58
CA SER A 490 11.65 2.37 0.96
C SER A 490 11.98 3.59 0.09
N ILE A 491 12.83 4.49 0.58
CA ILE A 491 13.30 5.66 -0.15
C ILE A 491 14.04 5.26 -1.44
N ARG A 492 15.02 4.33 -1.34
CA ARG A 492 15.73 3.84 -2.53
C ARG A 492 14.80 3.18 -3.56
N ARG A 493 13.80 2.46 -3.10
CA ARG A 493 12.81 1.82 -4.00
C ARG A 493 11.87 2.83 -4.64
N GLU A 494 11.49 3.88 -3.92
CA GLU A 494 10.69 4.98 -4.46
C GLU A 494 11.45 5.70 -5.59
N LYS A 495 12.74 6.04 -5.37
CA LYS A 495 13.62 6.60 -6.42
C LYS A 495 13.69 5.70 -7.66
N LYS A 496 13.96 4.39 -7.46
CA LYS A 496 14.02 3.41 -8.55
C LYS A 496 12.69 3.30 -9.30
N MET A 497 11.58 3.37 -8.61
CA MET A 497 10.26 3.29 -9.22
C MET A 497 10.06 4.42 -10.24
N TYR A 498 10.31 5.67 -9.86
CA TYR A 498 10.20 6.80 -10.80
C TYR A 498 11.19 6.68 -11.96
N SER A 499 12.45 6.33 -11.69
CA SER A 499 13.46 6.09 -12.73
C SER A 499 13.02 5.02 -13.75
N TYR A 500 12.40 3.95 -13.30
CA TYR A 500 11.91 2.88 -14.18
C TYR A 500 10.71 3.30 -15.02
N VAL A 501 9.80 4.12 -14.47
CA VAL A 501 8.67 4.64 -15.25
C VAL A 501 9.15 5.57 -16.36
N TYR A 502 10.09 6.48 -16.06
CA TYR A 502 10.69 7.34 -17.09
C TYR A 502 11.42 6.52 -18.16
N LYS A 503 12.16 5.49 -17.74
CA LYS A 503 12.83 4.57 -18.68
C LYS A 503 11.83 3.86 -19.59
N LEU A 504 10.72 3.37 -19.04
CA LEU A 504 9.66 2.75 -19.85
C LEU A 504 9.03 3.74 -20.82
N LYS A 505 8.79 4.99 -20.38
CA LYS A 505 8.27 6.05 -21.25
C LYS A 505 9.22 6.29 -22.43
N ASP A 506 10.51 6.45 -22.18
CA ASP A 506 11.52 6.68 -23.21
C ASP A 506 11.62 5.49 -24.20
N GLU A 507 11.55 4.24 -23.70
CA GLU A 507 11.54 3.03 -24.55
C GLU A 507 10.31 3.00 -25.48
N LEU A 508 9.12 3.35 -24.97
CA LEU A 508 7.89 3.37 -25.76
C LEU A 508 7.84 4.52 -26.78
N GLU A 509 8.48 5.64 -26.48
CA GLU A 509 8.61 6.78 -27.39
C GLU A 509 9.72 6.63 -28.44
N GLY A 510 10.43 5.49 -28.43
CA GLY A 510 11.55 5.23 -29.36
C GLY A 510 12.77 6.12 -29.13
N LYS A 511 12.85 6.79 -27.97
CA LYS A 511 14.01 7.60 -27.59
C LYS A 511 15.14 6.66 -27.18
N THR A 512 16.27 6.71 -27.88
CA THR A 512 17.49 6.00 -27.46
C THR A 512 17.82 6.45 -26.03
N LEU A 513 18.15 5.49 -25.15
CA LEU A 513 18.53 5.71 -23.76
C LEU A 513 19.71 6.70 -23.65
N GLY A 514 19.42 7.98 -23.84
CA GLY A 514 20.28 9.05 -23.34
C GLY A 514 20.26 8.96 -21.81
N LYS A 515 21.44 9.13 -21.17
CA LYS A 515 21.55 9.25 -19.71
C LYS A 515 20.35 10.04 -19.21
N ILE A 516 19.56 9.45 -18.29
CA ILE A 516 18.50 10.15 -17.56
C ILE A 516 19.05 11.54 -17.27
N SER A 517 18.41 12.59 -17.81
CA SER A 517 19.03 13.92 -17.78
C SER A 517 19.43 14.22 -16.34
N VAL A 518 20.67 14.63 -16.15
CA VAL A 518 21.25 14.92 -14.82
C VAL A 518 20.33 15.84 -14.01
N GLU A 519 19.59 16.73 -14.69
CA GLU A 519 18.57 17.60 -14.10
C GLU A 519 17.35 16.87 -13.50
N ARG A 520 16.87 15.76 -14.11
CA ARG A 520 15.77 14.98 -13.54
C ARG A 520 16.23 14.17 -12.34
N GLN A 521 17.46 13.72 -12.33
CA GLN A 521 18.07 12.99 -11.23
C GLN A 521 18.39 13.94 -10.06
N SER A 522 18.91 15.14 -10.31
CA SER A 522 19.22 16.14 -9.28
C SER A 522 17.98 16.62 -8.56
N LYS A 523 16.87 16.87 -9.27
CA LYS A 523 15.58 17.27 -8.64
C LYS A 523 15.03 16.18 -7.70
N ILE A 524 15.23 14.90 -8.03
CA ILE A 524 14.84 13.79 -7.14
C ILE A 524 15.81 13.72 -5.94
N ASP A 525 17.09 13.97 -6.15
CA ASP A 525 18.11 13.91 -5.12
C ASP A 525 18.03 15.07 -4.12
N GLU A 526 17.73 16.29 -4.57
CA GLU A 526 17.53 17.48 -3.71
C GLU A 526 16.36 17.35 -2.73
N TYR A 527 15.32 16.61 -3.11
CA TYR A 527 14.13 16.48 -2.26
C TYR A 527 14.25 15.37 -1.20
N LEU A 528 15.18 14.44 -1.38
CA LEU A 528 15.32 13.27 -0.52
C LEU A 528 16.49 13.38 0.47
N HIS A 529 17.16 14.53 0.48
CA HIS A 529 18.06 15.03 1.50
C HIS A 529 17.34 16.07 2.39
#